data_c34eda05c84dda025493cad6c1231a57
#
_entry.id   c34eda05c84dda025493cad6c1231a57
#
_cell.length_a   1.000
_cell.length_b   1.000
_cell.length_c   1.000
_cell.angle_alpha   90.00
_cell.angle_beta   90.00
_cell.angle_gamma   90.00
#
_symmetry.space_group_name_H-M   'P 1'
#
loop_
_entity.id
_entity.type
_entity.pdbx_description
1 polymer ?
#
loop_
_entity_poly.entity_id
_entity_poly.type
_entity_poly.pdbx_seq_one_letter_code
_entity_poly.pdbx_strand_id
1 'polypeptide(L)'
;GLLLALAITDNRKYFLCRQLWTGAIIAFLIFSPYIVWQLKEGLPALEYYKAYASGKTWPATPPEFIKNQAVVMNILAFPVWLAGIYYFIFNKKAKKFRLLGYAYIIILIICIYLKVKFYLPAPFYTVLFAGGAVSITQFAEKPKMGWLKTVPVVAIFLMGLISVPFVRPILPIRLLMKYSGRGAYMGVKGERHRLGRLHQHFADRFGWEGMAASVAKGYNSLSEEEKAKACILTANYGEAGAIWFFGEQYNLPKPISGHLQYFLWGTRGHSGEVVIALGIDLEKLKKHFHSVKRLASHQCLLALRYERYLTVYVCREPKKPLKQMWPSFKHMD
;
A
#
# COMPACT_ATOMS: atom_id res chain seq x y z
N GLY A 1 -12.48 -12.13 11.48
CA GLY A 1 -13.87 -11.60 11.46
C GLY A 1 -14.90 -12.68 11.17
N LEU A 2 -14.81 -13.37 10.03
CA LEU A 2 -15.82 -14.35 9.62
C LEU A 2 -15.98 -15.51 10.62
N LEU A 3 -14.89 -16.12 11.09
CA LEU A 3 -14.95 -17.22 12.07
C LEU A 3 -15.54 -16.77 13.40
N LEU A 4 -15.19 -15.55 13.86
CA LEU A 4 -15.80 -15.00 15.09
C LEU A 4 -17.29 -14.75 14.91
N ALA A 5 -17.70 -14.19 13.77
CA ALA A 5 -19.10 -14.00 13.45
C ALA A 5 -19.87 -15.33 13.36
N LEU A 6 -19.23 -16.38 12.81
CA LEU A 6 -19.79 -17.72 12.79
C LEU A 6 -20.04 -18.27 14.22
N ALA A 7 -19.08 -18.05 15.12
CA ALA A 7 -19.15 -18.52 16.50
C ALA A 7 -20.28 -17.87 17.31
N ILE A 8 -20.56 -16.57 17.11
CA ILE A 8 -21.55 -15.80 17.88
C ILE A 8 -22.95 -15.80 17.26
N THR A 9 -23.15 -16.49 16.12
CA THR A 9 -24.46 -16.56 15.45
C THR A 9 -25.04 -17.96 15.50
N ASP A 10 -26.31 -18.11 15.12
CA ASP A 10 -26.97 -19.41 14.94
C ASP A 10 -26.21 -20.33 13.94
N ASN A 11 -25.27 -19.75 13.19
CA ASN A 11 -24.41 -20.45 12.23
C ASN A 11 -23.26 -21.24 12.89
N ARG A 12 -23.08 -21.15 14.21
CA ARG A 12 -22.06 -21.94 14.96
C ARG A 12 -22.15 -23.45 14.70
N LYS A 13 -23.32 -23.96 14.31
CA LYS A 13 -23.51 -25.36 13.89
C LYS A 13 -22.59 -25.79 12.74
N TYR A 14 -22.15 -24.86 11.89
CA TYR A 14 -21.23 -25.17 10.79
C TYR A 14 -19.84 -25.58 11.28
N PHE A 15 -19.44 -25.27 12.53
CA PHE A 15 -18.20 -25.82 13.10
C PHE A 15 -18.25 -27.35 13.27
N LEU A 16 -19.43 -27.96 13.28
CA LEU A 16 -19.61 -29.41 13.32
C LEU A 16 -19.66 -30.01 11.92
N CYS A 17 -19.68 -29.20 10.86
CA CYS A 17 -19.76 -29.68 9.49
C CYS A 17 -18.38 -30.10 8.97
N ARG A 18 -18.23 -31.31 8.45
CA ARG A 18 -16.98 -31.82 7.86
C ARG A 18 -16.48 -30.95 6.72
N GLN A 19 -17.38 -30.36 5.92
CA GLN A 19 -17.06 -29.49 4.80
C GLN A 19 -16.28 -28.24 5.22
N LEU A 20 -16.59 -27.65 6.37
CA LEU A 20 -15.83 -26.50 6.90
C LEU A 20 -14.37 -26.88 7.15
N TRP A 21 -14.14 -28.01 7.82
CA TRP A 21 -12.79 -28.46 8.15
C TRP A 21 -12.03 -28.97 6.92
N THR A 22 -12.69 -29.66 6.01
CA THR A 22 -12.07 -30.03 4.72
C THR A 22 -11.62 -28.80 3.95
N GLY A 23 -12.47 -27.76 3.86
CA GLY A 23 -12.10 -26.50 3.24
C GLY A 23 -10.94 -25.81 3.98
N ALA A 24 -10.93 -25.82 5.32
CA ALA A 24 -9.85 -25.26 6.11
C ALA A 24 -8.52 -26.01 5.89
N ILE A 25 -8.55 -27.35 5.79
CA ILE A 25 -7.35 -28.15 5.50
C ILE A 25 -6.83 -27.84 4.09
N ILE A 26 -7.69 -27.79 3.10
CA ILE A 26 -7.29 -27.44 1.72
C ILE A 26 -6.66 -26.02 1.70
N ALA A 27 -7.29 -25.05 2.34
CA ALA A 27 -6.76 -23.70 2.44
C ALA A 27 -5.39 -23.67 3.15
N PHE A 28 -5.24 -24.42 4.23
CA PHE A 28 -3.98 -24.55 4.95
C PHE A 28 -2.89 -25.19 4.09
N LEU A 29 -3.20 -26.25 3.36
CA LEU A 29 -2.23 -26.91 2.46
C LEU A 29 -1.77 -25.96 1.35
N ILE A 30 -2.69 -25.21 0.74
CA ILE A 30 -2.35 -24.20 -0.28
C ILE A 30 -1.48 -23.08 0.31
N PHE A 31 -1.75 -22.68 1.55
CA PHE A 31 -1.03 -21.58 2.20
C PHE A 31 0.27 -22.04 2.90
N SER A 32 0.47 -23.34 3.10
CA SER A 32 1.61 -23.88 3.83
C SER A 32 2.98 -23.50 3.28
N PRO A 33 3.23 -23.40 1.94
CA PRO A 33 4.51 -22.95 1.43
C PRO A 33 4.88 -21.54 1.93
N TYR A 34 3.88 -20.64 2.02
CA TYR A 34 4.09 -19.31 2.56
C TYR A 34 4.42 -19.35 4.06
N ILE A 35 3.73 -20.16 4.84
CA ILE A 35 4.01 -20.32 6.27
C ILE A 35 5.44 -20.85 6.47
N VAL A 36 5.84 -21.88 5.72
CA VAL A 36 7.21 -22.43 5.79
C VAL A 36 8.24 -21.36 5.44
N TRP A 37 8.01 -20.60 4.40
CA TRP A 37 8.88 -19.48 4.02
C TRP A 37 8.96 -18.41 5.13
N GLN A 38 7.83 -18.01 5.71
CA GLN A 38 7.80 -17.05 6.83
C GLN A 38 8.67 -17.53 8.01
N LEU A 39 8.57 -18.82 8.37
CA LEU A 39 9.34 -19.39 9.47
C LEU A 39 10.84 -19.44 9.14
N LYS A 40 11.20 -19.79 7.91
CA LYS A 40 12.60 -19.83 7.46
C LYS A 40 13.26 -18.45 7.44
N GLU A 41 12.53 -17.40 7.04
CA GLU A 41 13.04 -16.03 6.93
C GLU A 41 12.88 -15.22 8.24
N GLY A 42 12.45 -15.84 9.35
CA GLY A 42 12.30 -15.17 10.64
C GLY A 42 11.07 -14.28 10.77
N LEU A 43 9.96 -14.65 10.10
CA LEU A 43 8.67 -13.97 10.15
C LEU A 43 8.70 -12.51 9.61
N PRO A 44 9.19 -12.27 8.39
CA PRO A 44 9.31 -10.92 7.84
C PRO A 44 7.97 -10.18 7.75
N ALA A 45 6.84 -10.87 7.57
CA ALA A 45 5.54 -10.24 7.60
C ALA A 45 5.21 -9.64 8.97
N LEU A 46 5.56 -10.32 10.06
CA LEU A 46 5.33 -9.80 11.41
C LEU A 46 6.22 -8.59 11.69
N GLU A 47 7.48 -8.62 11.25
CA GLU A 47 8.40 -7.49 11.35
C GLU A 47 7.87 -6.28 10.57
N TYR A 48 7.42 -6.51 9.32
CA TYR A 48 6.78 -5.47 8.50
C TYR A 48 5.57 -4.84 9.21
N TYR A 49 4.64 -5.64 9.75
CA TYR A 49 3.47 -5.10 10.43
C TYR A 49 3.83 -4.26 11.67
N LYS A 50 4.84 -4.67 12.44
CA LYS A 50 5.32 -3.89 13.59
C LYS A 50 5.93 -2.55 13.16
N ALA A 51 6.82 -2.56 12.19
CA ALA A 51 7.45 -1.35 11.65
C ALA A 51 6.41 -0.41 11.01
N TYR A 52 5.51 -0.98 10.20
CA TYR A 52 4.45 -0.25 9.53
C TYR A 52 3.48 0.46 10.49
N ALA A 53 3.05 -0.21 11.54
CA ALA A 53 2.14 0.36 12.54
C ALA A 53 2.79 1.51 13.31
N SER A 54 4.11 1.45 13.57
CA SER A 54 4.85 2.48 14.31
C SER A 54 5.30 3.66 13.43
N GLY A 55 5.63 3.42 12.15
CA GLY A 55 6.31 4.38 11.27
C GLY A 55 5.42 5.06 10.22
N LYS A 56 4.85 4.29 9.33
CA LYS A 56 4.32 4.78 8.04
C LYS A 56 2.85 5.16 8.06
N THR A 57 2.03 4.42 8.81
CA THR A 57 0.58 4.60 8.79
C THR A 57 0.15 5.86 9.53
N TRP A 58 -0.79 6.63 8.95
CA TRP A 58 -1.47 7.69 9.67
C TRP A 58 -2.34 7.08 10.78
N PRO A 59 -2.12 7.44 12.06
CA PRO A 59 -2.89 6.90 13.18
C PRO A 59 -4.27 7.57 13.24
N ALA A 60 -5.19 7.14 12.37
CA ALA A 60 -6.54 7.67 12.37
C ALA A 60 -7.25 7.36 13.70
N THR A 61 -7.91 8.35 14.27
CA THR A 61 -8.84 8.13 15.40
C THR A 61 -10.05 7.32 14.94
N PRO A 62 -10.78 6.62 15.83
CA PRO A 62 -11.96 5.86 15.43
C PRO A 62 -13.00 6.66 14.62
N PRO A 63 -13.35 7.91 14.98
CA PRO A 63 -14.25 8.73 14.17
C PRO A 63 -13.66 9.08 12.79
N GLU A 64 -12.36 9.37 12.71
CA GLU A 64 -11.69 9.61 11.42
C GLU A 64 -11.68 8.36 10.55
N PHE A 65 -11.46 7.19 11.13
CA PHE A 65 -11.49 5.92 10.40
C PHE A 65 -12.88 5.70 9.78
N ILE A 66 -13.97 5.90 10.54
CA ILE A 66 -15.35 5.77 10.06
C ILE A 66 -15.65 6.82 8.98
N LYS A 67 -15.26 8.09 9.20
CA LYS A 67 -15.40 9.15 8.19
C LYS A 67 -14.69 8.75 6.89
N ASN A 68 -13.48 8.22 6.99
CA ASN A 68 -12.71 7.80 5.83
C ASN A 68 -13.39 6.65 5.06
N GLN A 69 -14.11 5.74 5.75
CA GLN A 69 -14.92 4.72 5.07
C GLN A 69 -15.97 5.39 4.17
N ALA A 70 -16.72 6.36 4.70
CA ALA A 70 -17.76 7.05 3.94
C ALA A 70 -17.20 7.79 2.72
N VAL A 71 -16.09 8.51 2.90
CA VAL A 71 -15.46 9.31 1.84
C VAL A 71 -14.88 8.43 0.73
N VAL A 72 -14.14 7.38 1.10
CA VAL A 72 -13.42 6.52 0.14
C VAL A 72 -14.37 5.61 -0.64
N MET A 73 -15.46 5.17 0.00
CA MET A 73 -16.48 4.34 -0.65
C MET A 73 -17.54 5.14 -1.41
N ASN A 74 -17.30 6.41 -1.70
CA ASN A 74 -18.29 7.36 -2.23
C ASN A 74 -19.27 7.82 -1.14
N ILE A 75 -19.20 9.10 -0.76
CA ILE A 75 -19.99 9.65 0.35
C ILE A 75 -21.51 9.52 0.13
N LEU A 76 -21.98 9.55 -1.13
CA LEU A 76 -23.38 9.38 -1.46
C LEU A 76 -23.82 7.90 -1.42
N ALA A 77 -22.87 6.96 -1.39
CA ALA A 77 -23.17 5.56 -1.17
C ALA A 77 -23.26 5.19 0.34
N PHE A 78 -22.88 6.12 1.23
CA PHE A 78 -22.93 5.91 2.68
C PHE A 78 -24.30 5.44 3.19
N PRO A 79 -25.43 6.07 2.83
CA PRO A 79 -26.76 5.60 3.26
C PRO A 79 -27.06 4.17 2.76
N VAL A 80 -26.58 3.79 1.58
CA VAL A 80 -26.85 2.46 1.00
C VAL A 80 -26.16 1.37 1.82
N TRP A 81 -24.87 1.52 2.12
CA TRP A 81 -24.18 0.48 2.92
C TRP A 81 -24.61 0.49 4.38
N LEU A 82 -25.06 1.62 4.95
CA LEU A 82 -25.72 1.64 6.26
C LEU A 82 -27.02 0.85 6.24
N ALA A 83 -27.83 1.04 5.20
CA ALA A 83 -29.04 0.23 5.01
C ALA A 83 -28.71 -1.26 4.89
N GLY A 84 -27.53 -1.60 4.33
CA GLY A 84 -27.01 -2.97 4.26
C GLY A 84 -26.68 -3.55 5.64
N ILE A 85 -26.01 -2.78 6.49
CA ILE A 85 -25.76 -3.17 7.89
C ILE A 85 -27.08 -3.40 8.62
N TYR A 86 -28.01 -2.42 8.51
CA TYR A 86 -29.34 -2.55 9.09
C TYR A 86 -30.06 -3.81 8.61
N TYR A 87 -30.05 -4.07 7.31
CA TYR A 87 -30.67 -5.26 6.70
C TYR A 87 -30.12 -6.56 7.31
N PHE A 88 -28.81 -6.71 7.35
CA PHE A 88 -28.23 -7.95 7.85
C PHE A 88 -28.39 -8.14 9.36
N ILE A 89 -28.41 -7.08 10.15
CA ILE A 89 -28.49 -7.19 11.61
C ILE A 89 -29.94 -7.27 12.10
N PHE A 90 -30.81 -6.41 11.60
CA PHE A 90 -32.13 -6.18 12.22
C PHE A 90 -33.28 -6.77 11.39
N ASN A 91 -33.14 -6.92 10.05
CA ASN A 91 -34.24 -7.40 9.25
C ASN A 91 -34.51 -8.91 9.48
N LYS A 92 -35.77 -9.26 9.79
CA LYS A 92 -36.18 -10.65 10.04
C LYS A 92 -35.99 -11.54 8.80
N LYS A 93 -36.20 -11.00 7.60
CA LYS A 93 -36.01 -11.73 6.32
C LYS A 93 -34.55 -12.08 6.05
N ALA A 94 -33.60 -11.32 6.63
CA ALA A 94 -32.17 -11.55 6.50
C ALA A 94 -31.57 -12.44 7.62
N LYS A 95 -32.37 -13.06 8.49
CA LYS A 95 -31.88 -13.84 9.64
C LYS A 95 -30.75 -14.82 9.29
N LYS A 96 -30.88 -15.54 8.19
CA LYS A 96 -29.88 -16.51 7.72
C LYS A 96 -28.55 -15.87 7.26
N PHE A 97 -28.55 -14.58 6.95
CA PHE A 97 -27.40 -13.81 6.49
C PHE A 97 -26.81 -12.88 7.57
N ARG A 98 -27.30 -12.91 8.80
CA ARG A 98 -26.79 -12.08 9.93
C ARG A 98 -25.29 -12.21 10.13
N LEU A 99 -24.75 -13.39 9.83
CA LEU A 99 -23.30 -13.64 9.82
C LEU A 99 -22.52 -12.56 9.09
N LEU A 100 -23.01 -12.09 7.93
CA LEU A 100 -22.32 -11.11 7.10
C LEU A 100 -22.27 -9.73 7.75
N GLY A 101 -23.36 -9.29 8.39
CA GLY A 101 -23.40 -8.06 9.17
C GLY A 101 -22.45 -8.06 10.37
N TYR A 102 -22.48 -9.14 11.16
CA TYR A 102 -21.56 -9.28 12.29
C TYR A 102 -20.11 -9.40 11.85
N ALA A 103 -19.82 -10.12 10.77
CA ALA A 103 -18.47 -10.24 10.23
C ALA A 103 -17.89 -8.87 9.85
N TYR A 104 -18.69 -8.01 9.23
CA TYR A 104 -18.28 -6.64 8.92
C TYR A 104 -17.98 -5.84 10.19
N ILE A 105 -18.89 -5.83 11.18
CA ILE A 105 -18.71 -5.08 12.43
C ILE A 105 -17.43 -5.54 13.16
N ILE A 106 -17.21 -6.84 13.26
CA ILE A 106 -16.02 -7.40 13.91
C ILE A 106 -14.76 -6.98 13.17
N ILE A 107 -14.75 -7.05 11.83
CA ILE A 107 -13.60 -6.63 11.02
C ILE A 107 -13.36 -5.14 11.16
N LEU A 108 -14.40 -4.32 11.15
CA LEU A 108 -14.27 -2.88 11.34
C LEU A 108 -13.62 -2.54 12.70
N ILE A 109 -14.08 -3.20 13.78
CA ILE A 109 -13.50 -3.03 15.11
C ILE A 109 -12.03 -3.46 15.13
N ILE A 110 -11.68 -4.61 14.53
CA ILE A 110 -10.31 -5.09 14.43
C ILE A 110 -9.46 -4.09 13.65
N CYS A 111 -9.94 -3.57 12.52
CA CYS A 111 -9.23 -2.60 11.70
C CYS A 111 -8.96 -1.30 12.46
N ILE A 112 -9.92 -0.81 13.23
CA ILE A 112 -9.78 0.39 14.09
C ILE A 112 -8.75 0.12 15.20
N TYR A 113 -8.86 -1.01 15.88
CA TYR A 113 -7.96 -1.39 16.99
C TYR A 113 -6.51 -1.52 16.52
N LEU A 114 -6.28 -2.21 15.39
CA LEU A 114 -4.96 -2.42 14.80
C LEU A 114 -4.45 -1.19 14.02
N LYS A 115 -5.21 -0.09 13.95
CA LYS A 115 -4.86 1.14 13.23
C LYS A 115 -4.41 0.88 11.79
N VAL A 116 -5.07 -0.03 11.10
CA VAL A 116 -4.75 -0.39 9.72
C VAL A 116 -5.21 0.68 8.73
N LYS A 117 -4.76 0.58 7.47
CA LYS A 117 -5.23 1.49 6.43
C LYS A 117 -6.74 1.38 6.22
N PHE A 118 -7.39 2.51 6.07
CA PHE A 118 -8.84 2.65 5.97
C PHE A 118 -9.47 1.86 4.82
N TYR A 119 -8.75 1.52 3.76
CA TYR A 119 -9.29 0.77 2.61
C TYR A 119 -9.30 -0.75 2.80
N LEU A 120 -8.71 -1.30 3.87
CA LEU A 120 -8.69 -2.75 4.10
C LEU A 120 -10.07 -3.39 4.27
N PRO A 121 -11.09 -2.75 4.86
CA PRO A 121 -12.45 -3.29 4.89
C PRO A 121 -13.18 -3.27 3.53
N ALA A 122 -12.58 -2.69 2.47
CA ALA A 122 -13.25 -2.46 1.18
C ALA A 122 -13.97 -3.69 0.58
N PRO A 123 -13.43 -4.93 0.62
CA PRO A 123 -14.11 -6.10 0.06
C PRO A 123 -15.51 -6.35 0.68
N PHE A 124 -15.74 -5.96 1.94
CA PHE A 124 -17.02 -6.15 2.59
C PHE A 124 -18.13 -5.22 2.09
N TYR A 125 -17.78 -4.10 1.47
CA TYR A 125 -18.79 -3.16 0.97
C TYR A 125 -19.62 -3.73 -0.16
N THR A 126 -19.10 -4.65 -0.95
CA THR A 126 -19.88 -5.34 -2.00
C THR A 126 -21.09 -6.06 -1.41
N VAL A 127 -20.88 -6.74 -0.26
CA VAL A 127 -21.94 -7.41 0.48
C VAL A 127 -22.93 -6.40 1.09
N LEU A 128 -22.41 -5.33 1.68
CA LEU A 128 -23.24 -4.29 2.29
C LEU A 128 -24.09 -3.56 1.25
N PHE A 129 -23.55 -3.28 0.08
CA PHE A 129 -24.31 -2.68 -1.03
C PHE A 129 -25.43 -3.60 -1.50
N ALA A 130 -25.18 -4.90 -1.62
CA ALA A 130 -26.22 -5.86 -1.98
C ALA A 130 -27.35 -5.89 -0.94
N GLY A 131 -27.02 -5.97 0.36
CA GLY A 131 -28.01 -5.92 1.45
C GLY A 131 -28.75 -4.58 1.51
N GLY A 132 -28.02 -3.48 1.25
CA GLY A 132 -28.58 -2.13 1.21
C GLY A 132 -29.56 -1.92 0.06
N ALA A 133 -29.22 -2.41 -1.12
CA ALA A 133 -30.12 -2.37 -2.28
C ALA A 133 -31.42 -3.10 -2.00
N VAL A 134 -31.36 -4.31 -1.41
CA VAL A 134 -32.55 -5.08 -1.01
C VAL A 134 -33.37 -4.29 0.03
N SER A 135 -32.73 -3.74 1.05
CA SER A 135 -33.39 -2.97 2.09
C SER A 135 -34.10 -1.73 1.54
N ILE A 136 -33.40 -0.96 0.71
CA ILE A 136 -33.94 0.26 0.07
C ILE A 136 -35.10 -0.08 -0.87
N THR A 137 -34.99 -1.17 -1.66
CA THR A 137 -36.06 -1.60 -2.54
C THR A 137 -37.30 -1.97 -1.76
N GLN A 138 -37.18 -2.74 -0.67
CA GLN A 138 -38.30 -3.08 0.21
C GLN A 138 -38.96 -1.82 0.83
N PHE A 139 -38.14 -0.82 1.19
CA PHE A 139 -38.66 0.42 1.72
C PHE A 139 -39.33 1.28 0.65
N ALA A 140 -38.81 1.26 -0.58
CA ALA A 140 -39.36 1.99 -1.72
C ALA A 140 -40.73 1.46 -2.23
N GLU A 141 -41.15 0.27 -1.79
CA GLU A 141 -42.50 -0.25 -2.05
C GLU A 141 -43.59 0.51 -1.27
N LYS A 142 -43.21 1.28 -0.24
CA LYS A 142 -44.17 2.13 0.48
C LYS A 142 -44.66 3.27 -0.37
N PRO A 143 -45.92 3.75 -0.16
CA PRO A 143 -46.47 4.87 -0.90
C PRO A 143 -45.54 6.10 -0.86
N LYS A 144 -45.41 6.78 -2.01
CA LYS A 144 -44.57 7.99 -2.21
C LYS A 144 -43.04 7.78 -2.05
N MET A 145 -42.53 6.55 -1.86
CA MET A 145 -41.11 6.27 -1.67
C MET A 145 -40.40 5.67 -2.90
N GLY A 146 -41.09 5.55 -4.03
CA GLY A 146 -40.56 4.96 -5.27
C GLY A 146 -39.26 5.60 -5.79
N TRP A 147 -39.07 6.90 -5.52
CA TRP A 147 -37.86 7.65 -5.90
C TRP A 147 -36.57 7.06 -5.33
N LEU A 148 -36.64 6.35 -4.18
CA LEU A 148 -35.51 5.70 -3.56
C LEU A 148 -34.87 4.60 -4.44
N LYS A 149 -35.56 4.09 -5.45
CA LYS A 149 -35.00 3.11 -6.40
C LYS A 149 -34.01 3.76 -7.36
N THR A 150 -34.27 5.01 -7.75
CA THR A 150 -33.52 5.69 -8.83
C THR A 150 -32.54 6.74 -8.30
N VAL A 151 -32.96 7.59 -7.35
CA VAL A 151 -32.16 8.73 -6.89
C VAL A 151 -30.80 8.31 -6.30
N PRO A 152 -30.69 7.30 -5.42
CA PRO A 152 -29.37 6.89 -4.89
C PRO A 152 -28.44 6.38 -5.99
N VAL A 153 -28.96 5.64 -6.97
CA VAL A 153 -28.16 5.11 -8.09
C VAL A 153 -27.60 6.26 -8.93
N VAL A 154 -28.45 7.22 -9.31
CA VAL A 154 -28.02 8.40 -10.08
C VAL A 154 -27.02 9.24 -9.29
N ALA A 155 -27.28 9.47 -8.00
CA ALA A 155 -26.42 10.25 -7.14
C ALA A 155 -25.02 9.61 -6.99
N ILE A 156 -24.96 8.29 -6.75
CA ILE A 156 -23.71 7.53 -6.66
C ILE A 156 -22.95 7.58 -8.00
N PHE A 157 -23.66 7.43 -9.11
CA PHE A 157 -23.07 7.50 -10.46
C PHE A 157 -22.47 8.88 -10.74
N LEU A 158 -23.21 9.96 -10.49
CA LEU A 158 -22.74 11.34 -10.69
C LEU A 158 -21.53 11.65 -9.79
N MET A 159 -21.56 11.24 -8.51
CA MET A 159 -20.42 11.42 -7.62
C MET A 159 -19.22 10.57 -8.07
N GLY A 160 -19.47 9.38 -8.62
CA GLY A 160 -18.45 8.55 -9.23
C GLY A 160 -17.75 9.28 -10.39
N LEU A 161 -18.51 9.90 -11.31
CA LEU A 161 -17.94 10.69 -12.40
C LEU A 161 -17.09 11.86 -11.91
N ILE A 162 -17.55 12.59 -10.90
CA ILE A 162 -16.78 13.67 -10.25
C ILE A 162 -15.48 13.13 -9.65
N SER A 163 -15.48 11.89 -9.16
CA SER A 163 -14.32 11.27 -8.52
C SER A 163 -13.29 10.71 -9.52
N VAL A 164 -13.65 10.50 -10.79
CA VAL A 164 -12.75 9.90 -11.80
C VAL A 164 -11.40 10.62 -11.89
N PRO A 165 -11.30 11.96 -11.94
CA PRO A 165 -10.01 12.66 -12.04
C PRO A 165 -9.09 12.47 -10.81
N PHE A 166 -9.63 12.04 -9.67
CA PHE A 166 -8.83 11.73 -8.47
C PHE A 166 -8.25 10.31 -8.49
N VAL A 167 -8.81 9.43 -9.31
CA VAL A 167 -8.38 8.03 -9.40
C VAL A 167 -7.54 7.81 -10.65
N ARG A 168 -7.92 8.47 -11.75
CA ARG A 168 -7.26 8.34 -13.07
C ARG A 168 -6.62 9.65 -13.50
N PRO A 169 -5.39 9.65 -14.07
CA PRO A 169 -4.72 10.84 -14.56
C PRO A 169 -5.26 11.24 -15.94
N ILE A 170 -6.56 11.54 -16.02
CA ILE A 170 -7.21 11.99 -17.27
C ILE A 170 -7.09 13.49 -17.51
N LEU A 171 -6.74 14.26 -16.48
CA LEU A 171 -6.54 15.69 -16.59
C LEU A 171 -5.07 16.03 -16.89
N PRO A 172 -4.80 17.07 -17.71
CA PRO A 172 -3.47 17.63 -17.81
C PRO A 172 -2.91 17.99 -16.43
N ILE A 173 -1.61 17.82 -16.23
CA ILE A 173 -0.96 17.93 -14.90
C ILE A 173 -1.28 19.25 -14.19
N ARG A 174 -1.35 20.36 -14.92
CA ARG A 174 -1.68 21.69 -14.36
C ARG A 174 -3.09 21.73 -13.78
N LEU A 175 -4.06 21.16 -14.51
CA LEU A 175 -5.46 21.05 -14.05
C LEU A 175 -5.58 20.06 -12.89
N LEU A 176 -4.88 18.94 -12.96
CA LEU A 176 -4.85 17.96 -11.89
C LEU A 176 -4.33 18.56 -10.57
N MET A 177 -3.24 19.35 -10.61
CA MET A 177 -2.73 20.06 -9.44
C MET A 177 -3.76 21.04 -8.84
N LYS A 178 -4.44 21.79 -9.70
CA LYS A 178 -5.49 22.74 -9.28
C LYS A 178 -6.70 22.00 -8.69
N TYR A 179 -7.10 20.90 -9.30
CA TYR A 179 -8.22 20.07 -8.88
C TYR A 179 -7.91 19.37 -7.55
N SER A 180 -6.72 18.77 -7.42
CA SER A 180 -6.26 18.08 -6.20
C SER A 180 -6.06 19.02 -5.01
N GLY A 181 -5.65 20.28 -5.26
CA GLY A 181 -5.41 21.28 -4.22
C GLY A 181 -6.68 21.83 -3.53
N ARG A 182 -7.87 21.58 -4.06
CA ARG A 182 -9.15 22.15 -3.57
C ARG A 182 -9.92 21.22 -2.62
N GLY A 183 -9.24 20.45 -1.78
CA GLY A 183 -9.90 19.60 -0.79
C GLY A 183 -10.51 18.31 -1.36
N ALA A 184 -10.06 17.92 -2.52
CA ALA A 184 -10.52 16.77 -3.28
C ALA A 184 -10.55 15.45 -2.50
N TYR A 185 -9.68 15.27 -1.55
CA TYR A 185 -9.59 14.07 -0.71
C TYR A 185 -10.27 14.25 0.66
N MET A 186 -11.03 15.34 0.86
CA MET A 186 -11.77 15.62 2.11
C MET A 186 -10.94 15.35 3.38
N GLY A 187 -9.63 15.58 3.30
CA GLY A 187 -8.69 15.39 4.41
C GLY A 187 -8.34 13.94 4.73
N VAL A 188 -8.63 12.98 3.85
CA VAL A 188 -8.23 11.58 4.04
C VAL A 188 -6.71 11.45 3.91
N LYS A 189 -6.06 10.98 4.97
CA LYS A 189 -4.62 10.72 5.02
C LYS A 189 -4.37 9.24 5.19
N GLY A 190 -3.60 8.64 4.28
CA GLY A 190 -3.19 7.22 4.37
C GLY A 190 -1.86 7.02 5.08
N GLU A 191 -0.94 7.97 4.93
CA GLU A 191 0.43 7.90 5.43
C GLU A 191 0.86 9.20 6.10
N ARG A 192 1.93 9.13 6.93
CA ARG A 192 2.44 10.28 7.69
C ARG A 192 3.22 11.29 6.85
N HIS A 193 3.54 10.97 5.61
CA HIS A 193 4.32 11.86 4.76
C HIS A 193 3.58 13.16 4.43
N ARG A 194 4.33 14.26 4.42
CA ARG A 194 3.80 15.55 3.97
C ARG A 194 3.51 15.48 2.47
N LEU A 195 2.28 15.72 2.09
CA LEU A 195 1.87 15.79 0.69
C LEU A 195 2.64 16.91 -0.03
N GLY A 196 2.97 16.64 -1.29
CA GLY A 196 3.60 17.60 -2.17
C GLY A 196 2.59 18.48 -2.92
N ARG A 197 2.93 18.81 -4.17
CA ARG A 197 2.03 19.51 -5.12
C ARG A 197 0.91 18.61 -5.63
N LEU A 198 1.14 17.30 -5.59
CA LEU A 198 0.20 16.27 -6.01
C LEU A 198 -0.13 15.35 -4.82
N HIS A 199 -1.29 14.72 -4.90
CA HIS A 199 -1.60 13.61 -3.99
C HIS A 199 -0.65 12.43 -4.23
N GLN A 200 -0.38 11.65 -3.18
CA GLN A 200 0.61 10.59 -3.16
C GLN A 200 0.55 9.67 -4.39
N HIS A 201 -0.61 9.07 -4.68
CA HIS A 201 -0.74 8.09 -5.78
C HIS A 201 -0.51 8.67 -7.19
N PHE A 202 -0.52 10.01 -7.33
CA PHE A 202 -0.06 10.67 -8.56
C PHE A 202 1.43 11.00 -8.48
N ALA A 203 1.90 11.51 -7.32
CA ALA A 203 3.30 11.83 -7.12
C ALA A 203 4.20 10.62 -7.29
N ASP A 204 3.75 9.44 -6.84
CA ASP A 204 4.42 8.13 -6.99
C ASP A 204 4.63 7.69 -8.46
N ARG A 205 4.11 8.42 -9.43
CA ARG A 205 4.27 8.11 -10.87
C ARG A 205 5.37 8.91 -11.55
N PHE A 206 5.98 9.85 -10.84
CA PHE A 206 6.94 10.78 -11.42
C PHE A 206 8.36 10.53 -10.93
N GLY A 207 9.33 10.75 -11.84
CA GLY A 207 10.74 10.79 -11.51
C GLY A 207 11.51 9.50 -11.77
N TRP A 208 10.86 8.37 -11.95
CA TRP A 208 11.49 7.05 -11.99
C TRP A 208 12.51 6.88 -13.13
N GLU A 209 12.16 7.28 -14.36
CA GLU A 209 13.05 7.23 -15.51
C GLU A 209 14.25 8.18 -15.36
N GLY A 210 13.99 9.44 -14.95
CA GLY A 210 15.05 10.40 -14.69
C GLY A 210 15.98 9.98 -13.53
N MET A 211 15.47 9.22 -12.58
CA MET A 211 16.26 8.60 -11.51
C MET A 211 17.23 7.57 -12.07
N ALA A 212 16.74 6.66 -12.92
CA ALA A 212 17.59 5.67 -13.59
C ALA A 212 18.65 6.33 -14.49
N ALA A 213 18.27 7.36 -15.24
CA ALA A 213 19.21 8.15 -16.04
C ALA A 213 20.30 8.81 -15.20
N SER A 214 19.96 9.33 -14.01
CA SER A 214 20.94 9.93 -13.10
C SER A 214 21.93 8.91 -12.54
N VAL A 215 21.46 7.70 -12.23
CA VAL A 215 22.31 6.58 -11.80
C VAL A 215 23.19 6.12 -12.97
N ALA A 216 22.65 6.02 -14.18
CA ALA A 216 23.40 5.65 -15.37
C ALA A 216 24.54 6.64 -15.68
N LYS A 217 24.27 7.94 -15.53
CA LYS A 217 25.32 8.96 -15.65
C LYS A 217 26.46 8.73 -14.66
N GLY A 218 26.13 8.40 -13.42
CA GLY A 218 27.11 8.05 -12.40
C GLY A 218 27.88 6.77 -12.73
N TYR A 219 27.17 5.71 -13.14
CA TYR A 219 27.76 4.42 -13.51
C TYR A 219 28.71 4.53 -14.71
N ASN A 220 28.32 5.28 -15.73
CA ASN A 220 29.12 5.48 -16.93
C ASN A 220 30.38 6.34 -16.71
N SER A 221 30.49 7.05 -15.60
CA SER A 221 31.69 7.79 -15.22
C SER A 221 32.76 6.93 -14.54
N LEU A 222 32.45 5.67 -14.23
CA LEU A 222 33.39 4.71 -13.67
C LEU A 222 34.30 4.13 -14.75
N SER A 223 35.54 3.71 -14.36
CA SER A 223 36.40 2.91 -15.23
C SER A 223 35.78 1.53 -15.50
N GLU A 224 36.20 0.85 -16.55
CA GLU A 224 35.69 -0.52 -16.86
C GLU A 224 35.99 -1.51 -15.73
N GLU A 225 37.15 -1.38 -15.07
CA GLU A 225 37.51 -2.20 -13.91
C GLU A 225 36.57 -1.96 -12.73
N GLU A 226 36.16 -0.69 -12.50
CA GLU A 226 35.23 -0.34 -11.46
C GLU A 226 33.81 -0.82 -11.80
N LYS A 227 33.39 -0.68 -13.07
CA LYS A 227 32.07 -1.18 -13.53
C LYS A 227 31.91 -2.67 -13.31
N ALA A 228 32.98 -3.46 -13.56
CA ALA A 228 32.98 -4.92 -13.34
C ALA A 228 32.70 -5.29 -11.87
N LYS A 229 33.06 -4.43 -10.91
CA LYS A 229 32.89 -4.65 -9.46
C LYS A 229 31.72 -3.86 -8.87
N ALA A 230 31.13 -2.98 -9.65
CA ALA A 230 30.14 -2.05 -9.15
C ALA A 230 28.79 -2.74 -8.85
N CYS A 231 28.15 -2.36 -7.76
CA CYS A 231 26.75 -2.62 -7.50
C CYS A 231 25.99 -1.31 -7.26
N ILE A 232 24.67 -1.35 -7.48
CA ILE A 232 23.79 -0.21 -7.23
C ILE A 232 22.99 -0.51 -5.95
N LEU A 233 23.16 0.32 -4.93
CA LEU A 233 22.48 0.24 -3.65
C LEU A 233 21.48 1.40 -3.54
N THR A 234 20.21 1.10 -3.34
CA THR A 234 19.13 2.10 -3.24
C THR A 234 18.55 2.16 -1.84
N ALA A 235 18.03 3.34 -1.46
CA ALA A 235 17.43 3.51 -0.15
C ALA A 235 16.14 2.70 0.01
N ASN A 236 15.32 2.58 -1.03
CA ASN A 236 14.04 1.89 -0.92
C ASN A 236 13.74 0.99 -2.14
N TYR A 237 12.70 0.13 -2.00
CA TYR A 237 12.26 -0.79 -3.05
C TYR A 237 11.71 -0.09 -4.29
N GLY A 238 11.13 1.12 -4.16
CA GLY A 238 10.64 1.89 -5.30
C GLY A 238 11.79 2.36 -6.19
N GLU A 239 12.85 2.93 -5.59
CA GLU A 239 14.09 3.28 -6.27
C GLU A 239 14.75 2.05 -6.92
N ALA A 240 14.82 0.93 -6.19
CA ALA A 240 15.34 -0.32 -6.74
C ALA A 240 14.52 -0.79 -7.93
N GLY A 241 13.18 -0.77 -7.83
CA GLY A 241 12.29 -1.13 -8.94
C GLY A 241 12.46 -0.23 -10.15
N ALA A 242 12.63 1.07 -9.95
CA ALA A 242 12.89 2.03 -11.03
C ALA A 242 14.20 1.74 -11.76
N ILE A 243 15.28 1.50 -11.01
CA ILE A 243 16.58 1.14 -11.60
C ILE A 243 16.49 -0.22 -12.30
N TRP A 244 15.77 -1.18 -11.75
CA TRP A 244 15.61 -2.48 -12.40
C TRP A 244 14.88 -2.36 -13.73
N PHE A 245 13.80 -1.58 -13.80
CA PHE A 245 12.96 -1.47 -15.00
C PHE A 245 13.54 -0.52 -16.04
N PHE A 246 13.86 0.72 -15.66
CA PHE A 246 14.37 1.73 -16.58
C PHE A 246 15.88 1.65 -16.79
N GLY A 247 16.61 0.95 -15.94
CA GLY A 247 18.06 0.83 -16.02
C GLY A 247 18.54 -0.12 -17.13
N GLU A 248 17.67 -1.01 -17.60
CA GLU A 248 17.98 -1.97 -18.67
C GLU A 248 18.44 -1.25 -19.94
N GLN A 249 17.78 -0.15 -20.33
CA GLN A 249 18.17 0.65 -21.49
C GLN A 249 19.58 1.30 -21.37
N TYR A 250 20.13 1.36 -20.16
CA TYR A 250 21.46 1.90 -19.86
C TYR A 250 22.47 0.80 -19.48
N ASN A 251 22.12 -0.46 -19.63
CA ASN A 251 22.93 -1.63 -19.23
C ASN A 251 23.37 -1.57 -17.74
N LEU A 252 22.51 -1.06 -16.86
CA LEU A 252 22.80 -1.01 -15.44
C LEU A 252 22.69 -2.40 -14.80
N PRO A 253 23.58 -2.74 -13.84
CA PRO A 253 23.44 -3.96 -13.05
C PRO A 253 22.15 -3.92 -12.21
N LYS A 254 21.61 -5.12 -11.88
CA LYS A 254 20.44 -5.24 -11.04
C LYS A 254 20.70 -4.64 -9.65
N PRO A 255 19.85 -3.74 -9.17
CA PRO A 255 20.07 -3.06 -7.90
C PRO A 255 19.82 -3.98 -6.70
N ILE A 256 20.41 -3.61 -5.58
CA ILE A 256 20.13 -4.14 -4.25
C ILE A 256 19.54 -3.05 -3.36
N SER A 257 18.75 -3.43 -2.38
CA SER A 257 18.20 -2.51 -1.37
C SER A 257 18.00 -3.22 -0.03
N GLY A 258 18.21 -2.49 1.05
CA GLY A 258 17.93 -2.99 2.40
C GLY A 258 16.43 -3.01 2.73
N HIS A 259 15.55 -2.66 1.79
CA HIS A 259 14.13 -2.45 2.04
C HIS A 259 13.29 -3.67 1.66
N LEU A 260 12.47 -4.14 2.61
CA LEU A 260 11.48 -5.20 2.42
C LEU A 260 12.05 -6.46 1.74
N GLN A 261 11.40 -6.94 0.69
CA GLN A 261 11.79 -8.15 -0.04
C GLN A 261 13.20 -8.06 -0.65
N TYR A 262 13.64 -6.87 -1.07
CA TYR A 262 14.99 -6.69 -1.59
C TYR A 262 16.08 -7.03 -0.56
N PHE A 263 15.82 -6.74 0.74
CA PHE A 263 16.74 -7.14 1.81
C PHE A 263 16.90 -8.66 1.88
N LEU A 264 15.80 -9.42 1.76
CA LEU A 264 15.80 -10.88 1.80
C LEU A 264 16.52 -11.50 0.59
N TRP A 265 16.52 -10.82 -0.56
CA TRP A 265 17.31 -11.22 -1.72
C TRP A 265 18.82 -11.03 -1.53
N GLY A 266 19.22 -10.32 -0.50
CA GLY A 266 20.62 -10.15 -0.08
C GLY A 266 21.43 -9.27 -1.03
N THR A 267 22.74 -9.39 -0.92
CA THR A 267 23.72 -8.61 -1.69
C THR A 267 23.93 -9.10 -3.12
N ARG A 268 23.21 -10.13 -3.56
CA ARG A 268 23.33 -10.75 -4.91
C ARG A 268 24.76 -11.14 -5.28
N GLY A 269 25.62 -11.48 -4.28
CA GLY A 269 27.00 -11.86 -4.49
C GLY A 269 27.99 -10.70 -4.68
N HIS A 270 27.52 -9.44 -4.64
CA HIS A 270 28.43 -8.29 -4.76
C HIS A 270 29.37 -8.16 -3.57
N SER A 271 30.65 -7.84 -3.84
CA SER A 271 31.69 -7.61 -2.82
C SER A 271 31.47 -6.31 -2.06
N GLY A 272 30.94 -5.28 -2.75
CA GLY A 272 30.81 -3.93 -2.22
C GLY A 272 32.06 -3.07 -2.38
N GLU A 273 33.05 -3.49 -3.19
CA GLU A 273 34.28 -2.71 -3.44
C GLU A 273 33.97 -1.36 -4.07
N VAL A 274 33.02 -1.34 -5.02
CA VAL A 274 32.47 -0.13 -5.64
C VAL A 274 30.95 -0.16 -5.51
N VAL A 275 30.37 0.83 -4.85
CA VAL A 275 28.92 0.94 -4.65
C VAL A 275 28.42 2.27 -5.16
N ILE A 276 27.48 2.24 -6.10
CA ILE A 276 26.70 3.41 -6.48
C ILE A 276 25.49 3.47 -5.57
N ALA A 277 25.44 4.46 -4.67
CA ALA A 277 24.36 4.62 -3.70
C ALA A 277 23.39 5.70 -4.15
N LEU A 278 22.09 5.39 -4.18
CA LEU A 278 21.01 6.30 -4.49
C LEU A 278 20.10 6.48 -3.28
N GLY A 279 19.75 7.73 -2.95
CA GLY A 279 18.75 8.03 -1.92
C GLY A 279 19.21 7.77 -0.46
N ILE A 280 20.43 7.29 -0.26
CA ILE A 280 20.98 6.97 1.06
C ILE A 280 21.68 8.18 1.64
N ASP A 281 21.47 8.41 2.93
CA ASP A 281 22.09 9.50 3.67
C ASP A 281 23.62 9.41 3.68
N LEU A 282 24.28 10.55 3.46
CA LEU A 282 25.73 10.64 3.36
C LEU A 282 26.44 10.15 4.62
N GLU A 283 25.93 10.49 5.80
CA GLU A 283 26.54 10.09 7.06
C GLU A 283 26.40 8.57 7.29
N LYS A 284 25.30 7.97 6.83
CA LYS A 284 25.14 6.51 6.83
C LYS A 284 26.17 5.85 5.91
N LEU A 285 26.42 6.41 4.72
CA LEU A 285 27.44 5.88 3.79
C LEU A 285 28.86 6.02 4.37
N LYS A 286 29.23 7.15 4.97
CA LYS A 286 30.53 7.36 5.61
C LYS A 286 30.80 6.42 6.79
N LYS A 287 29.78 5.88 7.46
CA LYS A 287 29.95 4.85 8.48
C LYS A 287 30.48 3.55 7.90
N HIS A 288 30.19 3.27 6.62
CA HIS A 288 30.48 1.99 5.97
C HIS A 288 31.62 2.04 4.96
N PHE A 289 31.94 3.23 4.42
CA PHE A 289 32.96 3.41 3.39
C PHE A 289 33.96 4.48 3.79
N HIS A 290 35.23 4.32 3.40
CA HIS A 290 36.25 5.34 3.60
C HIS A 290 36.14 6.48 2.58
N SER A 291 35.78 6.17 1.34
CA SER A 291 35.61 7.14 0.28
C SER A 291 34.15 7.20 -0.19
N VAL A 292 33.53 8.39 -0.06
CA VAL A 292 32.17 8.66 -0.54
C VAL A 292 32.20 9.97 -1.33
N LYS A 293 31.99 9.89 -2.65
CA LYS A 293 32.00 11.05 -3.54
C LYS A 293 30.65 11.20 -4.26
N ARG A 294 30.15 12.42 -4.40
CA ARG A 294 28.95 12.72 -5.17
C ARG A 294 29.28 12.60 -6.67
N LEU A 295 28.46 11.84 -7.42
CA LEU A 295 28.56 11.66 -8.87
C LEU A 295 27.50 12.45 -9.62
N ALA A 296 26.26 12.36 -9.18
CA ALA A 296 25.13 12.95 -9.87
C ALA A 296 24.02 13.34 -8.86
N SER A 297 22.99 13.99 -9.37
CA SER A 297 21.77 14.25 -8.60
C SER A 297 20.55 14.09 -9.51
N HIS A 298 19.50 13.59 -8.91
CA HIS A 298 18.17 13.53 -9.50
C HIS A 298 17.28 14.60 -8.91
N GLN A 299 16.46 15.24 -9.75
CA GLN A 299 15.46 16.20 -9.32
C GLN A 299 14.15 15.99 -10.06
N CYS A 300 13.06 15.80 -9.30
CA CYS A 300 11.70 15.77 -9.84
C CYS A 300 10.72 16.48 -8.89
N LEU A 301 10.27 17.68 -9.27
CA LEU A 301 9.42 18.54 -8.41
C LEU A 301 8.00 17.96 -8.19
N LEU A 302 7.55 17.07 -9.06
CA LEU A 302 6.23 16.41 -8.99
C LEU A 302 6.25 15.12 -8.18
N ALA A 303 7.42 14.54 -7.95
CA ALA A 303 7.59 13.34 -7.13
C ALA A 303 7.27 13.61 -5.65
N LEU A 304 7.17 12.56 -4.86
CA LEU A 304 7.06 12.63 -3.40
C LEU A 304 8.18 13.47 -2.80
N ARG A 305 7.93 14.12 -1.68
CA ARG A 305 8.89 15.07 -1.09
C ARG A 305 10.26 14.46 -0.83
N TYR A 306 10.32 13.22 -0.38
CA TYR A 306 11.56 12.51 -0.08
C TYR A 306 12.27 11.98 -1.35
N GLU A 307 11.58 11.93 -2.48
CA GLU A 307 12.12 11.51 -3.79
C GLU A 307 12.43 12.68 -4.73
N ARG A 308 12.14 13.92 -4.32
CA ARG A 308 12.33 15.10 -5.17
C ARG A 308 13.78 15.41 -5.49
N TYR A 309 14.65 15.20 -4.52
CA TYR A 309 16.05 15.53 -4.59
C TYR A 309 16.85 14.38 -4.05
N LEU A 310 17.36 13.56 -4.95
CA LEU A 310 18.19 12.42 -4.59
C LEU A 310 19.62 12.67 -5.08
N THR A 311 20.57 12.26 -4.27
CA THR A 311 21.98 12.31 -4.65
C THR A 311 22.44 10.90 -4.98
N VAL A 312 23.23 10.79 -6.05
CA VAL A 312 23.94 9.58 -6.45
C VAL A 312 25.38 9.72 -5.96
N TYR A 313 25.78 8.80 -5.10
CA TYR A 313 27.16 8.73 -4.59
C TYR A 313 27.89 7.52 -5.20
N VAL A 314 29.20 7.63 -5.35
CA VAL A 314 30.08 6.48 -5.45
C VAL A 314 30.78 6.28 -4.13
N CYS A 315 30.73 5.06 -3.62
CA CYS A 315 31.37 4.65 -2.39
C CYS A 315 32.45 3.62 -2.72
N ARG A 316 33.64 3.79 -2.15
CA ARG A 316 34.81 2.93 -2.34
C ARG A 316 35.43 2.60 -0.99
N GLU A 317 36.31 1.63 -1.00
CA GLU A 317 37.04 1.23 0.19
C GLU A 317 36.10 0.87 1.35
N PRO A 318 35.31 -0.21 1.21
CA PRO A 318 34.39 -0.63 2.24
C PRO A 318 35.13 -0.99 3.52
N LYS A 319 34.68 -0.49 4.67
CA LYS A 319 35.29 -0.79 5.99
C LYS A 319 35.11 -2.25 6.40
N LYS A 320 34.11 -2.92 5.85
CA LYS A 320 33.80 -4.34 6.01
C LYS A 320 33.21 -4.89 4.72
N PRO A 321 33.29 -6.20 4.46
CA PRO A 321 32.59 -6.82 3.34
C PRO A 321 31.10 -6.46 3.35
N LEU A 322 30.50 -6.23 2.18
CA LEU A 322 29.10 -5.81 2.05
C LEU A 322 28.13 -6.75 2.79
N LYS A 323 28.38 -8.05 2.74
CA LYS A 323 27.60 -9.07 3.47
C LYS A 323 27.56 -8.82 4.98
N GLN A 324 28.65 -8.34 5.58
CA GLN A 324 28.71 -8.03 7.02
C GLN A 324 28.02 -6.71 7.34
N MET A 325 28.02 -5.75 6.41
CA MET A 325 27.33 -4.46 6.56
C MET A 325 25.84 -4.58 6.26
N TRP A 326 25.41 -5.62 5.54
CA TRP A 326 24.04 -5.77 5.02
C TRP A 326 22.94 -5.59 6.07
N PRO A 327 23.04 -6.18 7.30
CA PRO A 327 22.03 -5.99 8.34
C PRO A 327 21.79 -4.53 8.73
N SER A 328 22.80 -3.65 8.60
CA SER A 328 22.67 -2.22 8.94
C SER A 328 21.84 -1.42 7.92
N PHE A 329 21.65 -1.96 6.72
CA PHE A 329 20.80 -1.37 5.70
C PHE A 329 19.35 -1.81 5.81
N LYS A 330 19.04 -2.85 6.62
CA LYS A 330 17.70 -3.41 6.77
C LYS A 330 16.70 -2.38 7.28
N HIS A 331 15.56 -2.30 6.59
CA HIS A 331 14.36 -1.60 7.07
C HIS A 331 13.10 -2.22 6.45
N MET A 332 12.00 -2.20 7.21
CA MET A 332 10.75 -2.91 6.90
C MET A 332 9.52 -2.01 6.95
N ASP A 333 9.70 -0.69 6.88
CA ASP A 333 8.62 0.32 6.99
C ASP A 333 8.07 0.83 5.63
#